data_d62be842ef1a407f4e86585bfaf7ff83
#
_entry.id   d62be842ef1a407f4e86585bfaf7ff83
#
_cell.length_a   1.000
_cell.length_b   1.000
_cell.length_c   1.000
_cell.angle_alpha   90.00
_cell.angle_beta   90.00
_cell.angle_gamma   90.00
#
_symmetry.space_group_name_H-M   'P 1'
#
loop_
_entity.id
_entity.type
_entity.pdbx_description
1 polymer ?
#
loop_
_entity_poly.entity_id
_entity_poly.type
_entity_poly.pdbx_seq_one_letter_code
_entity_poly.pdbx_strand_id
1 'polypeptide(L)'
;VATGRTTRRGEATGHSRRKVLRAGVLLALGGAAAPLTGCGLLSRDDDPTPGPDPLTPLLDEALRLAAGHRDAAAAHPALAGLLTPIAEAHRAHAAELARLIGVPLPSASAAATPAAPGGPAAARAALREDERAAQEAATRACAAAPAERAALLASIAAARATHVEVLR
;
A
#
# COMPACT_ATOMS: atom_id res chain seq x y z
N VAL A 1 35.20 21.18 -53.79
CA VAL A 1 35.14 19.74 -53.40
C VAL A 1 34.46 19.63 -52.06
N ALA A 2 33.17 19.27 -52.07
CA ALA A 2 32.35 19.13 -50.87
C ALA A 2 32.19 17.63 -50.55
N THR A 3 32.73 17.19 -49.43
CA THR A 3 32.61 15.82 -48.94
C THR A 3 31.37 15.70 -48.04
N GLY A 4 30.33 15.00 -48.53
CA GLY A 4 29.13 14.70 -47.81
C GLY A 4 29.39 13.67 -46.70
N ARG A 5 28.97 14.02 -45.47
CA ARG A 5 28.99 13.12 -44.31
C ARG A 5 27.59 12.57 -44.11
N THR A 6 27.38 11.33 -44.51
CA THR A 6 26.14 10.57 -44.25
C THR A 6 26.06 10.16 -42.78
N THR A 7 25.15 10.79 -42.04
CA THR A 7 24.78 10.35 -40.69
C THR A 7 23.81 9.18 -40.77
N ARG A 8 24.29 8.00 -40.43
CA ARG A 8 23.47 6.78 -40.27
C ARG A 8 22.61 6.93 -39.03
N ARG A 9 21.33 7.20 -39.25
CA ARG A 9 20.30 7.25 -38.19
C ARG A 9 20.02 5.81 -37.71
N GLY A 10 20.46 5.48 -36.51
CA GLY A 10 20.12 4.20 -35.85
C GLY A 10 18.62 4.11 -35.59
N GLU A 11 17.95 3.20 -36.26
CA GLU A 11 16.55 2.85 -35.96
C GLU A 11 16.49 2.11 -34.59
N ALA A 12 16.06 2.84 -33.57
CA ALA A 12 15.64 2.21 -32.31
C ALA A 12 14.33 1.45 -32.58
N THR A 13 14.43 0.14 -32.64
CA THR A 13 13.26 -0.76 -32.69
C THR A 13 12.48 -0.68 -31.38
N GLY A 14 11.65 0.37 -31.24
CA GLY A 14 10.70 0.48 -30.18
C GLY A 14 9.62 -0.60 -30.32
N HIS A 15 9.66 -1.62 -29.49
CA HIS A 15 8.58 -2.60 -29.42
C HIS A 15 7.28 -1.90 -28.98
N SER A 16 6.33 -1.77 -29.91
CA SER A 16 5.04 -1.16 -29.65
C SER A 16 4.33 -1.90 -28.53
N ARG A 17 3.90 -1.16 -27.50
CA ARG A 17 3.12 -1.68 -26.35
C ARG A 17 1.89 -2.52 -26.80
N ARG A 18 1.34 -2.24 -27.99
CA ARG A 18 0.27 -3.02 -28.61
C ARG A 18 0.69 -4.43 -29.01
N LYS A 19 1.96 -4.67 -29.37
CA LYS A 19 2.45 -6.02 -29.72
C LYS A 19 2.61 -6.89 -28.48
N VAL A 20 3.04 -6.32 -27.36
CA VAL A 20 3.17 -7.05 -26.08
C VAL A 20 1.79 -7.48 -25.54
N LEU A 21 0.78 -6.62 -25.65
CA LEU A 21 -0.58 -6.94 -25.23
C LEU A 21 -1.27 -8.00 -26.10
N ARG A 22 -0.92 -8.10 -27.40
CA ARG A 22 -1.49 -9.14 -28.29
C ARG A 22 -0.84 -10.50 -28.11
N ALA A 23 0.39 -10.58 -27.63
CA ALA A 23 1.06 -11.85 -27.33
C ALA A 23 0.51 -12.54 -26.07
N GLY A 24 -0.05 -11.76 -25.13
CA GLY A 24 -0.62 -12.30 -23.87
C GLY A 24 -1.97 -13.00 -24.01
N VAL A 25 -2.71 -12.75 -25.10
CA VAL A 25 -4.08 -13.26 -25.26
C VAL A 25 -4.14 -14.69 -25.87
N LEU A 26 -3.07 -15.17 -26.49
CA LEU A 26 -3.08 -16.47 -27.18
C LEU A 26 -2.65 -17.67 -26.34
N LEU A 27 -2.26 -17.48 -25.07
CA LEU A 27 -1.86 -18.57 -24.16
C LEU A 27 -2.98 -19.03 -23.21
N ALA A 28 -4.19 -18.45 -23.29
CA ALA A 28 -5.30 -18.75 -22.39
C ALA A 28 -6.30 -19.80 -22.91
N LEU A 29 -6.06 -20.42 -24.07
CA LEU A 29 -7.00 -21.39 -24.71
C LEU A 29 -6.46 -22.81 -24.89
N GLY A 30 -5.49 -23.20 -24.09
CA GLY A 30 -4.96 -24.58 -24.08
C GLY A 30 -5.51 -25.39 -22.89
N GLY A 31 -6.54 -26.20 -23.14
CA GLY A 31 -7.32 -26.92 -22.17
C GLY A 31 -6.58 -27.90 -21.27
N ALA A 32 -7.16 -28.14 -20.11
CA ALA A 32 -7.12 -29.43 -19.41
C ALA A 32 -8.49 -29.63 -18.77
N ALA A 33 -9.27 -30.57 -19.36
CA ALA A 33 -10.43 -31.13 -18.70
C ALA A 33 -9.95 -31.92 -17.48
N ALA A 34 -10.10 -31.37 -16.29
CA ALA A 34 -9.96 -32.10 -15.05
C ALA A 34 -11.32 -32.74 -14.72
N PRO A 35 -11.37 -34.06 -14.33
CA PRO A 35 -12.61 -34.69 -13.95
C PRO A 35 -13.18 -34.08 -12.70
N LEU A 36 -14.45 -33.65 -12.75
CA LEU A 36 -15.26 -33.25 -11.60
C LEU A 36 -15.54 -34.50 -10.75
N THR A 37 -14.63 -34.89 -9.86
CA THR A 37 -14.95 -35.77 -8.74
C THR A 37 -15.67 -34.97 -7.66
N GLY A 38 -16.98 -34.84 -7.81
CA GLY A 38 -17.85 -34.34 -6.78
C GLY A 38 -17.98 -35.38 -5.65
N CYS A 39 -17.23 -35.23 -4.58
CA CYS A 39 -17.42 -35.92 -3.30
C CYS A 39 -16.83 -35.03 -2.18
N GLY A 40 -17.42 -33.87 -1.93
CA GLY A 40 -17.08 -32.98 -0.84
C GLY A 40 -18.29 -32.42 -0.11
N LEU A 41 -19.49 -33.00 -0.34
CA LEU A 41 -20.73 -32.44 0.23
C LEU A 41 -21.09 -32.99 1.63
N LEU A 42 -20.26 -33.84 2.24
CA LEU A 42 -20.56 -34.46 3.53
C LEU A 42 -19.44 -34.37 4.56
N SER A 43 -18.33 -33.70 4.27
CA SER A 43 -17.32 -33.36 5.30
C SER A 43 -17.71 -32.04 5.95
N ARG A 44 -18.63 -32.13 6.90
CA ARG A 44 -18.89 -31.11 7.92
C ARG A 44 -17.91 -31.38 9.08
N ASP A 45 -16.64 -31.51 8.77
CA ASP A 45 -15.58 -31.61 9.76
C ASP A 45 -14.92 -30.25 9.85
N ASP A 46 -15.12 -29.60 10.98
CA ASP A 46 -14.32 -28.55 11.61
C ASP A 46 -13.25 -27.89 10.73
N ASP A 47 -13.65 -27.14 9.69
CA ASP A 47 -12.75 -26.19 9.08
C ASP A 47 -12.28 -25.23 10.18
N PRO A 48 -10.99 -25.20 10.52
CA PRO A 48 -10.51 -24.33 11.56
C PRO A 48 -10.94 -22.92 11.19
N THR A 49 -11.60 -22.24 12.13
CA THR A 49 -12.00 -20.83 11.96
C THR A 49 -10.81 -20.07 11.34
N PRO A 50 -10.96 -19.45 10.16
CA PRO A 50 -9.86 -18.76 9.54
C PRO A 50 -9.23 -17.77 10.52
N GLY A 51 -7.92 -17.86 10.71
CA GLY A 51 -7.19 -16.90 11.55
C GLY A 51 -7.34 -15.47 11.01
N PRO A 52 -6.95 -14.46 11.79
CA PRO A 52 -6.95 -13.07 11.34
C PRO A 52 -6.21 -12.91 10.01
N ASP A 53 -6.75 -12.10 9.10
CA ASP A 53 -6.07 -11.81 7.83
C ASP A 53 -4.66 -11.23 8.11
N PRO A 54 -3.61 -11.68 7.38
CA PRO A 54 -2.24 -11.20 7.56
C PRO A 54 -2.06 -9.68 7.40
N LEU A 55 -3.02 -8.99 6.80
CA LEU A 55 -3.02 -7.53 6.66
C LEU A 55 -3.66 -6.78 7.83
N THR A 56 -4.26 -7.47 8.79
CA THR A 56 -4.84 -6.84 10.00
C THR A 56 -3.84 -5.94 10.72
N PRO A 57 -2.57 -6.35 10.96
CA PRO A 57 -1.60 -5.46 11.60
C PRO A 57 -1.31 -4.18 10.80
N LEU A 58 -1.37 -4.24 9.47
CA LEU A 58 -1.15 -3.07 8.61
C LEU A 58 -2.33 -2.11 8.65
N LEU A 59 -3.56 -2.62 8.79
CA LEU A 59 -4.77 -1.83 9.04
C LEU A 59 -4.68 -1.08 10.39
N ASP A 60 -4.34 -1.80 11.45
CA ASP A 60 -4.19 -1.21 12.79
C ASP A 60 -3.10 -0.14 12.83
N GLU A 61 -1.98 -0.39 12.15
CA GLU A 61 -0.89 0.58 12.01
C GLU A 61 -1.34 1.82 11.25
N ALA A 62 -2.10 1.70 10.17
CA ALA A 62 -2.63 2.85 9.44
C ALA A 62 -3.56 3.70 10.32
N LEU A 63 -4.41 3.08 11.14
CA LEU A 63 -5.27 3.79 12.10
C LEU A 63 -4.46 4.49 13.19
N ARG A 64 -3.42 3.84 13.72
CA ARG A 64 -2.51 4.41 14.72
C ARG A 64 -1.77 5.65 14.16
N LEU A 65 -1.25 5.56 12.94
CA LEU A 65 -0.58 6.67 12.26
C LEU A 65 -1.55 7.85 12.03
N ALA A 66 -2.77 7.55 11.55
CA ALA A 66 -3.79 8.59 11.38
C ALA A 66 -4.10 9.33 12.69
N ALA A 67 -4.19 8.60 13.80
CA ALA A 67 -4.39 9.19 15.12
C ALA A 67 -3.18 10.03 15.55
N GLY A 68 -1.96 9.50 15.46
CA GLY A 68 -0.75 10.20 15.86
C GLY A 68 -0.53 11.52 15.10
N HIS A 69 -0.76 11.55 13.78
CA HIS A 69 -0.66 12.78 13.00
C HIS A 69 -1.76 13.80 13.38
N ARG A 70 -3.00 13.35 13.59
CA ARG A 70 -4.09 14.21 14.03
C ARG A 70 -3.82 14.82 15.40
N ASP A 71 -3.37 14.01 16.35
CA ASP A 71 -3.11 14.44 17.72
C ASP A 71 -1.93 15.43 17.77
N ALA A 72 -0.88 15.20 16.98
CA ALA A 72 0.23 16.14 16.81
C ALA A 72 -0.20 17.44 16.14
N ALA A 73 -1.10 17.39 15.14
CA ALA A 73 -1.65 18.58 14.51
C ALA A 73 -2.46 19.42 15.49
N ALA A 74 -3.23 18.78 16.38
CA ALA A 74 -3.99 19.47 17.43
C ALA A 74 -3.07 20.09 18.50
N ALA A 75 -2.01 19.38 18.90
CA ALA A 75 -1.05 19.86 19.89
C ALA A 75 -0.14 20.97 19.33
N HIS A 76 0.11 20.99 18.02
CA HIS A 76 1.02 21.91 17.35
C HIS A 76 0.35 22.57 16.13
N PRO A 77 -0.48 23.61 16.30
CA PRO A 77 -1.25 24.24 15.20
C PRO A 77 -0.38 24.70 14.01
N ALA A 78 0.87 25.07 14.27
CA ALA A 78 1.83 25.43 13.22
C ALA A 78 2.15 24.26 12.25
N LEU A 79 1.94 23.02 12.68
CA LEU A 79 2.12 21.82 11.86
C LEU A 79 0.81 21.30 11.25
N ALA A 80 -0.34 21.87 11.60
CA ALA A 80 -1.63 21.33 11.19
C ALA A 80 -1.79 21.24 9.66
N GLY A 81 -1.34 22.27 8.93
CA GLY A 81 -1.37 22.27 7.45
C GLY A 81 -0.54 21.16 6.82
N LEU A 82 0.50 20.70 7.51
CA LEU A 82 1.36 19.60 7.07
C LEU A 82 0.79 18.24 7.48
N LEU A 83 0.36 18.10 8.74
CA LEU A 83 0.04 16.80 9.33
C LEU A 83 -1.39 16.34 9.03
N THR A 84 -2.36 17.24 8.84
CA THR A 84 -3.75 16.88 8.56
C THR A 84 -3.89 16.07 7.27
N PRO A 85 -3.31 16.48 6.11
CA PRO A 85 -3.39 15.68 4.89
C PRO A 85 -2.76 14.28 5.03
N ILE A 86 -1.70 14.14 5.83
CA ILE A 86 -1.06 12.85 6.09
C ILE A 86 -1.99 11.96 6.93
N ALA A 87 -2.63 12.52 7.97
CA ALA A 87 -3.61 11.80 8.77
C ALA A 87 -4.80 11.29 7.92
N GLU A 88 -5.28 12.11 6.99
CA GLU A 88 -6.35 11.75 6.07
C GLU A 88 -5.91 10.63 5.10
N ALA A 89 -4.69 10.71 4.58
CA ALA A 89 -4.13 9.64 3.74
C ALA A 89 -4.07 8.29 4.48
N HIS A 90 -3.65 8.27 5.74
CA HIS A 90 -3.64 7.04 6.54
C HIS A 90 -5.05 6.50 6.80
N ARG A 91 -6.05 7.36 7.00
CA ARG A 91 -7.45 6.91 7.13
C ARG A 91 -7.96 6.30 5.83
N ALA A 92 -7.60 6.87 4.68
CA ALA A 92 -7.94 6.31 3.39
C ALA A 92 -7.26 4.95 3.17
N HIS A 93 -5.99 4.79 3.54
CA HIS A 93 -5.29 3.51 3.49
C HIS A 93 -5.97 2.46 4.40
N ALA A 94 -6.35 2.85 5.63
CA ALA A 94 -7.07 1.97 6.54
C ALA A 94 -8.42 1.52 5.96
N ALA A 95 -9.16 2.43 5.33
CA ALA A 95 -10.44 2.10 4.70
C ALA A 95 -10.28 1.10 3.55
N GLU A 96 -9.28 1.27 2.70
CA GLU A 96 -9.01 0.34 1.61
C GLU A 96 -8.52 -1.03 2.12
N LEU A 97 -7.69 -1.06 3.16
CA LEU A 97 -7.27 -2.31 3.80
C LEU A 97 -8.46 -3.03 4.42
N ALA A 98 -9.31 -2.34 5.20
CA ALA A 98 -10.51 -2.90 5.79
C ALA A 98 -11.45 -3.49 4.73
N ARG A 99 -11.64 -2.78 3.61
CA ARG A 99 -12.43 -3.26 2.48
C ARG A 99 -11.81 -4.52 1.85
N LEU A 100 -10.48 -4.55 1.69
CA LEU A 100 -9.76 -5.67 1.09
C LEU A 100 -9.84 -6.95 1.93
N ILE A 101 -9.79 -6.83 3.26
CA ILE A 101 -9.87 -7.98 4.18
C ILE A 101 -11.31 -8.29 4.64
N GLY A 102 -12.29 -7.50 4.19
CA GLY A 102 -13.72 -7.76 4.47
C GLY A 102 -14.16 -7.46 5.90
N VAL A 103 -13.48 -6.53 6.60
CA VAL A 103 -13.86 -6.10 7.95
C VAL A 103 -14.43 -4.68 7.96
N PRO A 104 -15.33 -4.35 8.90
CA PRO A 104 -15.76 -2.97 9.07
C PRO A 104 -14.57 -2.10 9.51
N LEU A 105 -14.49 -0.88 8.96
CA LEU A 105 -13.49 0.08 9.44
C LEU A 105 -13.84 0.47 10.88
N PRO A 106 -12.92 0.29 11.85
CA PRO A 106 -13.16 0.72 13.20
C PRO A 106 -13.51 2.21 13.27
N SER A 107 -14.58 2.56 14.00
CA SER A 107 -14.88 3.95 14.29
C SER A 107 -13.67 4.57 14.99
N ALA A 108 -13.28 5.80 14.59
CA ALA A 108 -12.18 6.49 15.23
C ALA A 108 -12.52 6.66 16.73
N SER A 109 -11.88 5.86 17.58
CA SER A 109 -11.97 6.07 19.01
C SER A 109 -11.30 7.40 19.33
N ALA A 110 -12.03 8.28 19.99
CA ALA A 110 -11.57 9.62 20.36
C ALA A 110 -10.61 9.63 21.57
N ALA A 111 -9.98 8.50 21.88
CA ALA A 111 -8.92 8.50 22.88
C ALA A 111 -7.69 9.21 22.28
N ALA A 112 -7.58 10.52 22.56
CA ALA A 112 -6.38 11.27 22.25
C ALA A 112 -5.20 10.63 23.01
N THR A 113 -4.20 10.19 22.27
CA THR A 113 -2.93 9.80 22.89
C THR A 113 -2.32 11.08 23.45
N PRO A 114 -1.85 11.13 24.73
CA PRO A 114 -1.18 12.30 25.25
C PRO A 114 -0.07 12.72 24.31
N ALA A 115 -0.05 14.01 23.95
CA ALA A 115 1.01 14.55 23.10
C ALA A 115 2.38 14.19 23.71
N ALA A 116 3.27 13.64 22.89
CA ALA A 116 4.62 13.35 23.33
C ALA A 116 5.27 14.63 23.88
N PRO A 117 5.99 14.56 25.01
CA PRO A 117 6.68 15.74 25.54
C PRO A 117 7.71 16.23 24.53
N GLY A 118 7.62 17.49 24.14
CA GLY A 118 8.53 18.11 23.17
C GLY A 118 7.84 19.17 22.31
N GLY A 119 8.64 20.01 21.68
CA GLY A 119 8.14 21.02 20.75
C GLY A 119 7.82 20.46 19.36
N PRO A 120 7.34 21.31 18.44
CA PRO A 120 6.91 20.91 17.09
C PRO A 120 8.00 20.13 16.31
N ALA A 121 9.28 20.49 16.49
CA ALA A 121 10.39 19.81 15.83
C ALA A 121 10.56 18.37 16.32
N ALA A 122 10.43 18.14 17.62
CA ALA A 122 10.49 16.79 18.21
C ALA A 122 9.31 15.94 17.77
N ALA A 123 8.10 16.49 17.78
CA ALA A 123 6.91 15.81 17.30
C ALA A 123 7.05 15.38 15.83
N ARG A 124 7.52 16.27 14.97
CA ARG A 124 7.76 15.98 13.54
C ARG A 124 8.84 14.90 13.36
N ALA A 125 9.92 14.93 14.15
CA ALA A 125 10.96 13.91 14.09
C ALA A 125 10.46 12.53 14.50
N ALA A 126 9.65 12.45 15.56
CA ALA A 126 9.02 11.20 16.00
C ALA A 126 8.07 10.62 14.95
N LEU A 127 7.19 11.45 14.40
CA LEU A 127 6.28 11.02 13.32
C LEU A 127 7.04 10.54 12.08
N ARG A 128 8.14 11.17 11.73
CA ARG A 128 8.98 10.73 10.61
C ARG A 128 9.59 9.35 10.86
N GLU A 129 9.99 9.05 12.08
CA GLU A 129 10.51 7.72 12.44
C GLU A 129 9.42 6.66 12.39
N ASP A 130 8.21 6.98 12.89
CA ASP A 130 7.03 6.12 12.76
C ASP A 130 6.70 5.83 11.29
N GLU A 131 6.73 6.84 10.42
CA GLU A 131 6.50 6.67 8.98
C GLU A 131 7.56 5.78 8.32
N ARG A 132 8.82 5.88 8.73
CA ARG A 132 9.89 5.03 8.20
C ARG A 132 9.65 3.57 8.56
N ALA A 133 9.37 3.27 9.83
CA ALA A 133 9.06 1.92 10.26
C ALA A 133 7.82 1.36 9.55
N ALA A 134 6.81 2.18 9.38
CA ALA A 134 5.58 1.81 8.69
C ALA A 134 5.80 1.59 7.18
N GLN A 135 6.62 2.38 6.53
CA GLN A 135 7.00 2.22 5.12
C GLN A 135 7.72 0.88 4.90
N GLU A 136 8.63 0.51 5.79
CA GLU A 136 9.31 -0.78 5.74
C GLU A 136 8.34 -1.94 5.94
N ALA A 137 7.37 -1.83 6.88
CA ALA A 137 6.34 -2.83 7.10
C ALA A 137 5.46 -3.03 5.86
N ALA A 138 5.01 -1.94 5.23
CA ALA A 138 4.22 -2.00 4.02
C ALA A 138 5.01 -2.60 2.84
N THR A 139 6.31 -2.30 2.73
CA THR A 139 7.19 -2.88 1.71
C THR A 139 7.34 -4.39 1.90
N ARG A 140 7.54 -4.86 3.13
CA ARG A 140 7.59 -6.31 3.42
C ARG A 140 6.26 -6.99 3.12
N ALA A 141 5.15 -6.38 3.52
CA ALA A 141 3.82 -6.90 3.23
C ALA A 141 3.57 -6.99 1.71
N CYS A 142 3.97 -5.98 0.94
CA CYS A 142 3.87 -5.99 -0.52
C CYS A 142 4.67 -7.12 -1.15
N ALA A 143 5.90 -7.36 -0.69
CA ALA A 143 6.76 -8.42 -1.22
C ALA A 143 6.23 -9.84 -0.92
N ALA A 144 5.49 -10.00 0.17
CA ALA A 144 4.91 -11.28 0.57
C ALA A 144 3.47 -11.50 0.05
N ALA A 145 2.85 -10.46 -0.52
CA ALA A 145 1.44 -10.50 -0.88
C ALA A 145 1.18 -11.22 -2.22
N PRO A 146 0.04 -11.88 -2.37
CA PRO A 146 -0.47 -12.31 -3.67
C PRO A 146 -0.66 -11.11 -4.61
N ALA A 147 -0.60 -11.37 -5.92
CA ALA A 147 -0.60 -10.33 -6.95
C ALA A 147 -1.79 -9.35 -6.86
N GLU A 148 -2.98 -9.85 -6.50
CA GLU A 148 -4.21 -9.07 -6.37
C GLU A 148 -4.17 -8.05 -5.22
N ARG A 149 -3.30 -8.25 -4.22
CA ARG A 149 -3.10 -7.34 -3.07
C ARG A 149 -1.87 -6.44 -3.24
N ALA A 150 -0.90 -6.85 -4.04
CA ALA A 150 0.40 -6.19 -4.17
C ALA A 150 0.30 -4.73 -4.63
N ALA A 151 -0.61 -4.42 -5.55
CA ALA A 151 -0.76 -3.06 -6.10
C ALA A 151 -1.17 -2.05 -5.01
N LEU A 152 -2.13 -2.39 -4.13
CA LEU A 152 -2.52 -1.54 -3.01
C LEU A 152 -1.36 -1.37 -2.02
N LEU A 153 -0.69 -2.46 -1.66
CA LEU A 153 0.40 -2.44 -0.68
C LEU A 153 1.60 -1.63 -1.18
N ALA A 154 1.93 -1.73 -2.48
CA ALA A 154 2.96 -0.90 -3.11
C ALA A 154 2.59 0.58 -3.08
N SER A 155 1.31 0.93 -3.34
CA SER A 155 0.82 2.31 -3.25
C SER A 155 0.94 2.86 -1.83
N ILE A 156 0.58 2.07 -0.81
CA ILE A 156 0.71 2.44 0.60
C ILE A 156 2.19 2.66 0.96
N ALA A 157 3.09 1.75 0.56
CA ALA A 157 4.53 1.89 0.82
C ALA A 157 5.11 3.16 0.17
N ALA A 158 4.73 3.47 -1.08
CA ALA A 158 5.16 4.68 -1.79
C ALA A 158 4.65 5.96 -1.12
N ALA A 159 3.38 5.99 -0.69
CA ALA A 159 2.82 7.13 0.03
C ALA A 159 3.58 7.39 1.34
N ARG A 160 3.84 6.33 2.13
CA ARG A 160 4.61 6.44 3.38
C ARG A 160 6.04 6.92 3.15
N ALA A 161 6.71 6.47 2.08
CA ALA A 161 8.01 7.01 1.69
C ALA A 161 7.95 8.51 1.41
N THR A 162 6.88 8.98 0.76
CA THR A 162 6.66 10.42 0.53
C THR A 162 6.45 11.17 1.84
N HIS A 163 5.69 10.59 2.80
CA HIS A 163 5.49 11.20 4.11
C HIS A 163 6.81 11.36 4.88
N VAL A 164 7.70 10.35 4.83
CA VAL A 164 9.06 10.44 5.43
C VAL A 164 9.83 11.64 4.88
N GLU A 165 9.75 11.91 3.57
CA GLU A 165 10.42 13.04 2.94
C GLU A 165 9.81 14.39 3.34
N VAL A 166 8.48 14.47 3.35
CA VAL A 166 7.75 15.69 3.72
C VAL A 166 7.97 16.08 5.19
N LEU A 167 8.24 15.09 6.06
CA LEU A 167 8.53 15.30 7.48
C LEU A 167 10.02 15.61 7.77
N ARG A 168 10.87 15.78 6.76
CA ARG A 168 12.25 16.29 6.93
C ARG A 168 12.23 17.77 7.24
#